data_d7fe44f05026ef0b47184e220c167e8a
#
_entry.id   d7fe44f05026ef0b47184e220c167e8a
#
_cell.length_a   1.000
_cell.length_b   1.000
_cell.length_c   1.000
_cell.angle_alpha   90.00
_cell.angle_beta   90.00
_cell.angle_gamma   90.00
#
_symmetry.space_group_name_H-M   'P 1'
#
loop_
_entity.id
_entity.type
_entity.pdbx_description
1 polymer ?
#
loop_
_entity_poly.entity_id
_entity_poly.type
_entity_poly.pdbx_seq_one_letter_code
_entity_poly.pdbx_strand_id
1 'polypeptide(L)'
;MGFWGRLLRAILGQQVGQPSAVESSHAGAANRGPSVATVLTAQSLQAAHLLPVATVPVSGSVVGAVATGGGRPRGSLALAARRDARKRARQKERHRLREIRRADRLSRDITYLGRGVSGWLNERVSDVVKLQSTGLPVMSVPADVANALGISLQSLRGLAFHAEVAGLTNYLRFTVPKRGGGARELSVPHRRLAAAQRWILRTILDRLSVSEEAHGFVRGRSVLTNAQRHCGQAVVLNLDVQNFFPSIPFGRVRRVFMGAGYSKCVATILALVCTECPRREVVFEGRRLWVATGIRGLPQGACTSPALSNLVCLRLDRRLRGLAGKLGFMYSRYADDLTFSGGADLRQRAGAVLTSVGAILGSEGLLVHPDKTRVQPRSTAQVVTGLVVNDRPGVCRREVRRVRAILHRAATEGLERQNREGHPNFVAWLTGRIGWIGQSRPELGQKLMEELRGLR
;
A
#
# COMPACT_ATOMS: atom_id res chain seq x y z
N MET A 1 -19.76 19.39 23.97
CA MET A 1 -19.36 18.63 22.75
C MET A 1 -18.06 17.92 23.02
N GLY A 2 -18.03 16.58 22.83
CA GLY A 2 -16.83 15.80 23.11
C GLY A 2 -15.70 16.07 22.11
N PHE A 3 -14.47 15.65 22.47
CA PHE A 3 -13.23 15.70 21.67
C PHE A 3 -13.46 15.38 20.19
N TRP A 4 -14.21 14.32 19.90
CA TRP A 4 -14.49 13.83 18.55
C TRP A 4 -15.33 14.77 17.69
N GLY A 5 -16.31 15.45 18.27
CA GLY A 5 -17.13 16.43 17.54
C GLY A 5 -16.31 17.67 17.11
N ARG A 6 -15.31 18.06 17.91
CA ARG A 6 -14.37 19.15 17.57
C ARG A 6 -13.38 18.73 16.50
N LEU A 7 -12.84 17.51 16.58
CA LEU A 7 -11.93 16.95 15.57
C LEU A 7 -12.60 16.85 14.20
N LEU A 8 -13.86 16.39 14.14
CA LEU A 8 -14.63 16.30 12.89
C LEU A 8 -14.84 17.67 12.24
N ARG A 9 -15.16 18.70 13.01
CA ARG A 9 -15.29 20.08 12.50
C ARG A 9 -13.95 20.63 12.00
N ALA A 10 -12.84 20.37 12.68
CA ALA A 10 -11.51 20.78 12.23
C ALA A 10 -11.13 20.13 10.90
N ILE A 11 -11.47 18.86 10.70
CA ILE A 11 -11.23 18.13 9.44
C ILE A 11 -12.10 18.68 8.32
N LEU A 12 -13.39 18.89 8.56
CA LEU A 12 -14.34 19.42 7.56
C LEU A 12 -14.10 20.89 7.25
N GLY A 13 -13.72 21.70 8.24
CA GLY A 13 -13.41 23.12 8.07
C GLY A 13 -12.16 23.40 7.23
N GLN A 14 -11.18 22.47 7.20
CA GLN A 14 -10.00 22.59 6.33
C GLN A 14 -10.29 22.26 4.85
N GLN A 15 -11.44 21.70 4.52
CA GLN A 15 -11.86 21.47 3.14
C GLN A 15 -12.49 22.69 2.45
N VAL A 16 -12.83 23.76 3.19
CA VAL A 16 -13.56 24.95 2.68
C VAL A 16 -12.63 26.15 2.42
N GLY A 17 -11.33 26.02 2.64
CA GLY A 17 -10.36 27.09 2.45
C GLY A 17 -9.51 26.94 1.21
N GLN A 18 -10.01 27.19 0.04
CA GLN A 18 -9.50 28.05 -1.04
C GLN A 18 -10.45 28.07 -2.26
N PRO A 19 -10.76 29.25 -2.77
CA PRO A 19 -10.83 29.44 -4.20
C PRO A 19 -9.98 30.63 -4.63
N SER A 20 -9.06 30.44 -5.55
CA SER A 20 -8.63 31.50 -6.45
C SER A 20 -9.45 31.39 -7.72
N ALA A 21 -10.16 32.46 -8.02
CA ALA A 21 -10.96 32.65 -9.21
C ALA A 21 -10.13 32.67 -10.48
N VAL A 22 -10.57 31.96 -11.53
CA VAL A 22 -10.53 32.41 -12.91
C VAL A 22 -11.81 31.92 -13.57
N GLU A 23 -12.64 32.87 -13.98
CA GLU A 23 -13.82 32.68 -14.81
C GLU A 23 -13.43 32.19 -16.21
N SER A 24 -14.11 31.19 -16.72
CA SER A 24 -14.59 31.19 -18.11
C SER A 24 -15.68 30.14 -18.31
N SER A 25 -16.79 30.61 -18.81
CA SER A 25 -18.00 29.95 -19.24
C SER A 25 -17.75 28.79 -20.24
N HIS A 26 -18.40 27.63 -20.03
CA HIS A 26 -19.32 27.06 -21.01
C HIS A 26 -20.07 25.87 -20.42
N ALA A 27 -21.36 25.84 -20.68
CA ALA A 27 -22.32 24.86 -20.24
C ALA A 27 -22.19 23.52 -20.97
N GLY A 28 -22.45 22.42 -20.23
CA GLY A 28 -22.52 21.09 -20.81
C GLY A 28 -22.83 20.03 -19.76
N ALA A 29 -24.02 19.47 -19.84
CA ALA A 29 -24.77 18.64 -18.91
C ALA A 29 -24.02 17.50 -18.20
N ALA A 30 -24.38 17.43 -16.94
CA ALA A 30 -24.44 16.38 -15.94
C ALA A 30 -24.32 14.89 -16.35
N ASN A 31 -23.43 14.19 -15.66
CA ASN A 31 -23.76 12.89 -15.07
C ASN A 31 -22.96 12.75 -13.76
N ARG A 32 -23.65 12.96 -12.62
CA ARG A 32 -23.09 12.81 -11.28
C ARG A 32 -23.19 11.36 -10.87
N GLY A 33 -22.10 10.61 -10.97
CA GLY A 33 -21.92 9.41 -10.16
C GLY A 33 -21.67 9.81 -8.69
N PRO A 34 -22.06 8.97 -7.70
CA PRO A 34 -22.03 9.37 -6.29
C PRO A 34 -20.60 9.63 -5.82
N SER A 35 -20.38 10.84 -5.34
CA SER A 35 -19.20 11.24 -4.56
C SER A 35 -19.09 10.28 -3.37
N VAL A 36 -17.98 9.54 -3.26
CA VAL A 36 -17.63 8.73 -2.10
C VAL A 36 -17.13 9.67 -0.98
N ALA A 37 -18.01 10.55 -0.54
CA ALA A 37 -17.99 11.12 0.79
C ALA A 37 -18.80 10.18 1.69
N THR A 38 -18.31 8.95 1.89
CA THR A 38 -18.95 8.01 2.79
C THR A 38 -18.70 8.47 4.21
N VAL A 39 -19.69 9.16 4.70
CA VAL A 39 -20.15 9.31 6.07
C VAL A 39 -19.32 8.52 7.07
N LEU A 40 -18.36 9.19 7.69
CA LEU A 40 -17.86 8.82 9.01
C LEU A 40 -19.01 9.07 9.99
N THR A 41 -19.82 8.05 10.27
CA THR A 41 -20.89 8.16 11.25
C THR A 41 -20.29 8.40 12.64
N ALA A 42 -20.97 9.20 13.46
CA ALA A 42 -20.54 9.55 14.82
C ALA A 42 -20.26 8.30 15.71
N GLN A 43 -20.81 7.14 15.37
CA GLN A 43 -20.57 5.86 16.05
C GLN A 43 -19.16 5.28 15.82
N SER A 44 -18.50 5.57 14.70
CA SER A 44 -17.14 5.11 14.41
C SER A 44 -16.07 5.74 15.31
N LEU A 45 -16.39 6.83 15.95
CA LEU A 45 -15.47 7.65 16.73
C LEU A 45 -15.47 7.36 18.23
N GLN A 46 -16.47 6.62 18.75
CA GLN A 46 -16.59 6.34 20.18
C GLN A 46 -15.65 5.26 20.73
N ALA A 47 -14.95 4.49 19.89
CA ALA A 47 -14.18 3.31 20.32
C ALA A 47 -12.69 3.56 20.60
N ALA A 48 -12.17 4.79 20.45
CA ALA A 48 -10.76 5.09 20.71
C ALA A 48 -10.57 5.58 22.16
N HIS A 49 -10.52 4.65 23.12
CA HIS A 49 -10.07 4.96 24.48
C HIS A 49 -8.57 5.26 24.47
N LEU A 50 -8.23 6.55 24.54
CA LEU A 50 -6.90 7.02 24.90
C LEU A 50 -6.68 6.78 26.40
N LEU A 51 -5.56 6.14 26.75
CA LEU A 51 -5.12 5.96 28.13
C LEU A 51 -4.84 7.35 28.75
N PRO A 52 -5.32 7.65 29.95
CA PRO A 52 -4.99 8.88 30.63
C PRO A 52 -3.53 8.86 31.12
N VAL A 53 -2.82 9.94 30.83
CA VAL A 53 -1.51 10.25 31.41
C VAL A 53 -1.74 10.59 32.87
N ALA A 54 -1.03 9.89 33.77
CA ALA A 54 -1.04 10.18 35.20
C ALA A 54 -0.42 11.56 35.45
N THR A 55 -1.21 12.51 35.92
CA THR A 55 -0.74 13.76 36.51
C THR A 55 -0.47 13.54 37.99
N VAL A 56 0.75 13.85 38.42
CA VAL A 56 1.20 13.87 39.80
C VAL A 56 0.56 15.07 40.48
N PRO A 57 -0.08 14.93 41.64
CA PRO A 57 -0.60 16.10 42.38
C PRO A 57 0.52 16.78 43.19
N VAL A 58 0.62 18.09 43.00
CA VAL A 58 1.46 18.99 43.81
C VAL A 58 0.79 19.20 45.18
N SER A 59 1.57 19.01 46.23
CA SER A 59 1.20 19.22 47.63
C SER A 59 0.91 20.70 47.91
N GLY A 60 -0.29 20.99 48.39
CA GLY A 60 -0.68 22.28 48.93
C GLY A 60 -0.80 22.22 50.45
N SER A 61 -0.13 23.12 51.11
CA SER A 61 -0.06 23.31 52.55
C SER A 61 -1.41 23.62 53.19
N VAL A 62 -1.63 23.03 54.37
CA VAL A 62 -2.80 23.26 55.21
C VAL A 62 -2.50 24.40 56.18
N VAL A 63 -3.30 25.46 56.16
CA VAL A 63 -3.37 26.48 57.18
C VAL A 63 -4.54 26.14 58.12
N GLY A 64 -4.24 26.09 59.41
CA GLY A 64 -5.20 25.75 60.44
C GLY A 64 -6.24 26.82 60.72
N ALA A 65 -7.45 26.41 61.00
CA ALA A 65 -8.48 27.20 61.66
C ALA A 65 -9.00 26.45 62.90
N VAL A 66 -8.88 27.11 64.05
CA VAL A 66 -9.45 26.69 65.32
C VAL A 66 -10.93 27.01 65.32
N ALA A 67 -11.79 26.07 65.63
CA ALA A 67 -13.20 26.30 65.92
C ALA A 67 -13.59 25.55 67.22
N THR A 68 -14.07 26.32 68.16
CA THR A 68 -14.64 25.95 69.42
C THR A 68 -16.11 25.53 69.26
N GLY A 69 -16.53 24.51 69.98
CA GLY A 69 -17.91 24.37 70.49
C GLY A 69 -18.76 23.20 70.00
N GLY A 70 -19.06 22.24 70.90
CA GLY A 70 -20.37 21.59 71.00
C GLY A 70 -20.58 20.19 70.38
N GLY A 71 -20.39 19.13 71.18
CA GLY A 71 -21.35 18.05 71.38
C GLY A 71 -21.72 17.04 70.29
N ARG A 72 -21.02 15.86 70.23
CA ARG A 72 -21.46 14.50 69.87
C ARG A 72 -22.20 14.20 68.53
N PRO A 73 -21.94 13.09 67.81
CA PRO A 73 -21.11 11.92 68.19
C PRO A 73 -19.94 11.68 67.15
N ARG A 74 -18.71 11.84 67.60
CA ARG A 74 -17.47 11.62 66.82
C ARG A 74 -17.24 10.19 66.34
N GLY A 75 -17.95 9.19 66.94
CA GLY A 75 -17.74 7.77 66.62
C GLY A 75 -18.31 7.31 65.25
N SER A 76 -19.47 7.79 64.86
CA SER A 76 -20.16 7.30 63.62
C SER A 76 -19.56 7.86 62.36
N LEU A 77 -19.14 9.11 62.33
CA LEU A 77 -18.47 9.73 61.17
C LEU A 77 -17.09 9.15 60.91
N ALA A 78 -16.31 8.86 61.99
CA ALA A 78 -15.02 8.21 61.83
C ALA A 78 -15.15 6.75 61.35
N LEU A 79 -16.20 6.05 61.75
CA LEU A 79 -16.48 4.69 61.25
C LEU A 79 -16.94 4.69 59.79
N ALA A 80 -17.78 5.63 59.39
CA ALA A 80 -18.19 5.82 58.00
C ALA A 80 -17.00 6.20 57.13
N ALA A 81 -16.15 7.14 57.54
CA ALA A 81 -14.92 7.50 56.83
C ALA A 81 -13.94 6.29 56.65
N ARG A 82 -13.79 5.48 57.70
CA ARG A 82 -13.00 4.25 57.63
C ARG A 82 -13.62 3.21 56.69
N ARG A 83 -14.94 3.04 56.64
CA ARG A 83 -15.64 2.18 55.68
C ARG A 83 -15.44 2.64 54.25
N ASP A 84 -15.58 3.95 54.01
CA ASP A 84 -15.38 4.55 52.67
C ASP A 84 -13.91 4.44 52.23
N ALA A 85 -12.96 4.70 53.12
CA ALA A 85 -11.54 4.49 52.85
C ALA A 85 -11.23 3.02 52.46
N ARG A 86 -11.79 2.05 53.21
CA ARG A 86 -11.67 0.61 52.88
C ARG A 86 -12.35 0.27 51.55
N LYS A 87 -13.51 0.83 51.27
CA LYS A 87 -14.22 0.63 49.99
C LYS A 87 -13.41 1.18 48.82
N ARG A 88 -12.85 2.38 48.95
CA ARG A 88 -11.96 3.00 47.95
C ARG A 88 -10.67 2.21 47.76
N ALA A 89 -10.05 1.72 48.84
CA ALA A 89 -8.85 0.87 48.78
C ALA A 89 -9.13 -0.45 48.05
N ARG A 90 -10.24 -1.14 48.37
CA ARG A 90 -10.68 -2.36 47.70
C ARG A 90 -10.99 -2.09 46.20
N GLN A 91 -11.56 -0.94 45.87
CA GLN A 91 -11.85 -0.56 44.48
C GLN A 91 -10.56 -0.30 43.69
N LYS A 92 -9.59 0.41 44.28
CA LYS A 92 -8.26 0.61 43.71
C LYS A 92 -7.52 -0.71 43.47
N GLU A 93 -7.55 -1.60 44.44
CA GLU A 93 -6.89 -2.91 44.35
C GLU A 93 -7.57 -3.80 43.29
N ARG A 94 -8.90 -3.81 43.19
CA ARG A 94 -9.64 -4.51 42.13
C ARG A 94 -9.30 -3.93 40.73
N HIS A 95 -9.13 -2.61 40.65
CA HIS A 95 -8.71 -1.96 39.40
C HIS A 95 -7.30 -2.37 39.01
N ARG A 96 -6.36 -2.31 39.97
CA ARG A 96 -4.97 -2.74 39.79
C ARG A 96 -4.86 -4.21 39.36
N LEU A 97 -5.57 -5.12 40.01
CA LEU A 97 -5.60 -6.55 39.65
C LEU A 97 -6.22 -6.76 38.25
N ARG A 98 -7.24 -5.97 37.87
CA ARG A 98 -7.80 -6.03 36.52
C ARG A 98 -6.79 -5.55 35.46
N GLU A 99 -6.04 -4.50 35.75
CA GLU A 99 -4.98 -4.03 34.86
C GLU A 99 -3.85 -5.02 34.70
N ILE A 100 -3.38 -5.62 35.78
CA ILE A 100 -2.36 -6.68 35.75
C ILE A 100 -2.86 -7.88 34.93
N ARG A 101 -4.07 -8.37 35.16
CA ARG A 101 -4.66 -9.48 34.40
C ARG A 101 -4.88 -9.12 32.93
N ARG A 102 -5.18 -7.84 32.64
CA ARG A 102 -5.31 -7.34 31.28
C ARG A 102 -3.94 -7.29 30.59
N ALA A 103 -2.93 -6.76 31.27
CA ALA A 103 -1.56 -6.71 30.77
C ALA A 103 -1.01 -8.12 30.50
N ASP A 104 -1.22 -9.06 31.41
CA ASP A 104 -0.81 -10.46 31.26
C ASP A 104 -1.51 -11.13 30.06
N ARG A 105 -2.82 -10.96 29.89
CA ARG A 105 -3.52 -11.45 28.68
C ARG A 105 -2.98 -10.81 27.40
N LEU A 106 -2.71 -9.52 27.41
CA LEU A 106 -2.18 -8.79 26.25
C LEU A 106 -0.74 -9.18 25.91
N SER A 107 0.03 -9.66 26.90
CA SER A 107 1.39 -10.17 26.69
C SER A 107 1.40 -11.59 26.11
N ARG A 108 0.34 -12.36 26.34
CA ARG A 108 0.24 -13.76 25.89
C ARG A 108 -0.53 -13.93 24.59
N ASP A 109 -1.38 -12.94 24.20
CA ASP A 109 -2.24 -13.10 23.04
C ASP A 109 -2.69 -11.76 22.42
N ILE A 110 -3.06 -11.82 21.15
CA ILE A 110 -3.66 -10.72 20.40
C ILE A 110 -5.13 -11.03 20.14
N THR A 111 -6.01 -10.43 20.92
CA THR A 111 -7.47 -10.57 20.80
C THR A 111 -8.13 -9.39 20.10
N TYR A 112 -7.41 -8.27 19.91
CA TYR A 112 -7.93 -7.06 19.28
C TYR A 112 -6.85 -6.30 18.52
N LEU A 113 -7.13 -6.01 17.25
CA LEU A 113 -6.27 -5.26 16.33
C LEU A 113 -6.94 -4.03 15.72
N GLY A 114 -8.12 -3.67 16.20
CA GLY A 114 -8.89 -2.54 15.71
C GLY A 114 -10.29 -2.92 15.23
N ARG A 115 -11.11 -1.90 15.00
CA ARG A 115 -12.49 -2.06 14.53
C ARG A 115 -12.51 -2.63 13.10
N GLY A 116 -13.46 -3.49 12.79
CA GLY A 116 -13.66 -4.07 11.45
C GLY A 116 -12.64 -5.12 11.03
N VAL A 117 -11.55 -5.33 11.80
CA VAL A 117 -10.49 -6.32 11.47
C VAL A 117 -10.32 -7.41 12.54
N SER A 118 -10.86 -7.23 13.73
CA SER A 118 -10.65 -8.16 14.88
C SER A 118 -11.58 -9.36 14.87
N GLY A 119 -12.63 -9.39 14.06
CA GLY A 119 -13.67 -10.43 14.10
C GLY A 119 -13.18 -11.85 13.79
N TRP A 120 -12.02 -11.99 13.15
CA TRP A 120 -11.47 -13.30 12.74
C TRP A 120 -10.29 -13.78 13.59
N LEU A 121 -9.91 -13.05 14.64
CA LEU A 121 -8.77 -13.39 15.49
C LEU A 121 -9.01 -14.65 16.36
N ASN A 122 -10.25 -15.08 16.48
CA ASN A 122 -10.62 -16.30 17.23
C ASN A 122 -10.54 -17.57 16.37
N GLU A 123 -10.45 -17.46 15.04
CA GLU A 123 -10.36 -18.61 14.14
C GLU A 123 -8.90 -18.97 13.89
N ARG A 124 -8.39 -19.97 14.61
CA ARG A 124 -6.95 -20.28 14.77
C ARG A 124 -6.53 -21.63 14.19
N VAL A 125 -7.38 -22.25 13.41
CA VAL A 125 -7.07 -23.54 12.78
C VAL A 125 -6.48 -23.26 11.40
N SER A 126 -5.20 -23.59 11.21
CA SER A 126 -4.50 -23.57 9.91
C SER A 126 -4.52 -24.95 9.27
N ASP A 127 -4.48 -24.98 7.95
CA ASP A 127 -4.30 -26.20 7.16
C ASP A 127 -2.81 -26.58 7.18
N VAL A 128 -2.42 -27.36 8.18
CA VAL A 128 -1.02 -27.75 8.42
C VAL A 128 -0.48 -28.58 7.27
N VAL A 129 -1.30 -29.49 6.70
CA VAL A 129 -0.90 -30.37 5.58
C VAL A 129 -0.55 -29.51 4.35
N LYS A 130 -1.41 -28.55 4.03
CA LYS A 130 -1.18 -27.64 2.90
C LYS A 130 0.05 -26.76 3.11
N LEU A 131 0.24 -26.22 4.31
CA LEU A 131 1.41 -25.38 4.62
C LEU A 131 2.71 -26.20 4.49
N GLN A 132 2.74 -27.42 5.00
CA GLN A 132 3.91 -28.30 4.90
C GLN A 132 4.18 -28.72 3.47
N SER A 133 3.17 -29.12 2.70
CA SER A 133 3.34 -29.52 1.29
C SER A 133 3.84 -28.41 0.39
N THR A 134 3.55 -27.13 0.74
CA THR A 134 4.04 -25.95 0.02
C THR A 134 5.33 -25.38 0.61
N GLY A 135 5.91 -26.02 1.65
CA GLY A 135 7.12 -25.57 2.33
C GLY A 135 6.95 -24.25 3.09
N LEU A 136 5.71 -23.88 3.42
CA LEU A 136 5.41 -22.67 4.17
C LEU A 136 5.52 -22.89 5.68
N PRO A 137 5.94 -21.89 6.48
CA PRO A 137 6.00 -22.02 7.93
C PRO A 137 4.61 -22.26 8.51
N VAL A 138 4.49 -23.26 9.38
CA VAL A 138 3.24 -23.56 10.08
C VAL A 138 3.02 -22.55 11.19
N MET A 139 1.95 -21.77 11.08
CA MET A 139 1.54 -20.74 12.05
C MET A 139 0.03 -20.79 12.21
N SER A 140 -0.47 -20.85 13.42
CA SER A 140 -1.92 -20.92 13.72
C SER A 140 -2.40 -19.80 14.65
N VAL A 141 -1.51 -19.31 15.52
CA VAL A 141 -1.82 -18.30 16.53
C VAL A 141 -0.88 -17.07 16.41
N PRO A 142 -1.22 -15.93 17.03
CA PRO A 142 -0.38 -14.73 16.99
C PRO A 142 1.05 -14.94 17.51
N ALA A 143 1.22 -15.82 18.49
CA ALA A 143 2.54 -16.15 19.04
C ALA A 143 3.47 -16.78 17.99
N ASP A 144 2.93 -17.64 17.12
CA ASP A 144 3.71 -18.27 16.06
C ASP A 144 4.24 -17.20 15.07
N VAL A 145 3.38 -16.22 14.73
CA VAL A 145 3.78 -15.11 13.85
C VAL A 145 4.84 -14.25 14.50
N ALA A 146 4.71 -13.92 15.79
CA ALA A 146 5.68 -13.12 16.53
C ALA A 146 7.04 -13.84 16.61
N ASN A 147 7.04 -15.13 16.93
CA ASN A 147 8.23 -15.98 16.98
C ASN A 147 8.92 -16.07 15.60
N ALA A 148 8.15 -16.34 14.56
CA ALA A 148 8.65 -16.41 13.18
C ALA A 148 9.29 -15.10 12.69
N LEU A 149 8.75 -13.96 13.14
CA LEU A 149 9.31 -12.63 12.85
C LEU A 149 10.44 -12.20 13.79
N GLY A 150 10.72 -12.97 14.86
CA GLY A 150 11.72 -12.62 15.87
C GLY A 150 11.37 -11.36 16.68
N ILE A 151 10.08 -11.12 16.95
CA ILE A 151 9.59 -9.93 17.66
C ILE A 151 8.64 -10.32 18.79
N SER A 152 8.46 -9.43 19.77
CA SER A 152 7.46 -9.65 20.84
C SER A 152 6.03 -9.53 20.29
N LEU A 153 5.06 -10.18 20.95
CA LEU A 153 3.63 -10.04 20.67
C LEU A 153 3.16 -8.58 20.73
N GLN A 154 3.70 -7.80 21.66
CA GLN A 154 3.40 -6.37 21.77
C GLN A 154 3.89 -5.60 20.54
N SER A 155 5.09 -5.91 20.04
CA SER A 155 5.62 -5.33 18.80
C SER A 155 4.77 -5.73 17.60
N LEU A 156 4.42 -7.01 17.46
CA LEU A 156 3.55 -7.51 16.41
C LEU A 156 2.18 -6.80 16.44
N ARG A 157 1.59 -6.64 17.63
CA ARG A 157 0.35 -5.89 17.80
C ARG A 157 0.48 -4.44 17.31
N GLY A 158 1.59 -3.76 17.64
CA GLY A 158 1.85 -2.38 17.18
C GLY A 158 2.00 -2.29 15.66
N LEU A 159 2.63 -3.27 15.00
CA LEU A 159 2.76 -3.32 13.55
C LEU A 159 1.45 -3.61 12.82
N ALA A 160 0.59 -4.46 13.41
CA ALA A 160 -0.68 -4.91 12.82
C ALA A 160 -1.90 -4.07 13.25
N PHE A 161 -1.73 -3.11 14.18
CA PHE A 161 -2.87 -2.36 14.72
C PHE A 161 -3.52 -1.47 13.67
N HIS A 162 -4.84 -1.59 13.56
CA HIS A 162 -5.67 -0.75 12.70
C HIS A 162 -6.43 0.28 13.54
N ALA A 163 -6.24 1.55 13.24
CA ALA A 163 -7.01 2.65 13.82
C ALA A 163 -7.39 3.63 12.71
N GLU A 164 -8.58 4.21 12.80
CA GLU A 164 -9.03 5.28 11.90
C GLU A 164 -8.26 6.58 12.17
N VAL A 165 -7.96 6.84 13.44
CA VAL A 165 -7.13 7.96 13.88
C VAL A 165 -5.98 7.40 14.73
N ALA A 166 -4.76 7.76 14.39
CA ALA A 166 -3.55 7.28 15.06
C ALA A 166 -2.62 8.42 15.42
N GLY A 167 -2.00 8.38 16.58
CA GLY A 167 -0.94 9.32 16.98
C GLY A 167 0.41 8.99 16.35
N LEU A 168 0.61 7.72 15.94
CA LEU A 168 1.81 7.25 15.29
C LEU A 168 1.45 6.45 14.04
N THR A 169 2.33 6.47 13.05
CA THR A 169 2.22 5.65 11.83
C THR A 169 3.45 4.78 11.65
N ASN A 170 3.26 3.60 11.08
CA ASN A 170 4.36 2.70 10.72
C ASN A 170 4.97 3.01 9.33
N TYR A 171 4.53 4.09 8.66
CA TYR A 171 4.96 4.48 7.32
C TYR A 171 5.42 5.93 7.26
N LEU A 172 6.52 6.17 6.56
CA LEU A 172 6.93 7.48 6.09
C LEU A 172 6.20 7.75 4.77
N ARG A 173 5.57 8.94 4.63
CA ARG A 173 4.85 9.37 3.43
C ARG A 173 5.54 10.54 2.77
N PHE A 174 5.67 10.48 1.46
CA PHE A 174 6.17 11.58 0.65
C PHE A 174 5.61 11.50 -0.76
N THR A 175 5.65 12.60 -1.47
CA THR A 175 5.17 12.71 -2.85
C THR A 175 6.32 12.79 -3.83
N VAL A 176 6.17 12.12 -4.97
CA VAL A 176 7.13 12.17 -6.09
C VAL A 176 6.39 12.66 -7.33
N PRO A 177 6.92 13.63 -8.09
CA PRO A 177 6.29 14.11 -9.32
C PRO A 177 6.21 12.99 -10.36
N LYS A 178 5.06 12.91 -11.07
CA LYS A 178 4.87 12.00 -12.20
C LYS A 178 5.39 12.66 -13.49
N ARG A 179 5.94 11.87 -14.42
CA ARG A 179 6.40 12.35 -15.75
C ARG A 179 5.30 13.01 -16.60
N GLY A 180 4.05 12.60 -16.41
CA GLY A 180 2.88 13.14 -17.11
C GLY A 180 2.12 14.22 -16.35
N GLY A 181 2.72 14.82 -15.32
CA GLY A 181 2.06 15.78 -14.42
C GLY A 181 1.39 15.13 -13.21
N GLY A 182 1.14 15.94 -12.16
CA GLY A 182 0.61 15.49 -10.89
C GLY A 182 1.66 14.84 -9.97
N ALA A 183 1.21 14.30 -8.85
CA ALA A 183 2.05 13.71 -7.81
C ALA A 183 1.67 12.26 -7.54
N ARG A 184 2.65 11.45 -7.13
CA ARG A 184 2.47 10.09 -6.65
C ARG A 184 2.82 10.05 -5.17
N GLU A 185 1.87 9.68 -4.33
CA GLU A 185 2.13 9.45 -2.92
C GLU A 185 2.79 8.08 -2.73
N LEU A 186 3.91 8.09 -2.02
CA LEU A 186 4.64 6.88 -1.62
C LEU A 186 4.54 6.71 -0.12
N SER A 187 4.30 5.48 0.31
CA SER A 187 4.23 5.08 1.71
C SER A 187 5.29 4.01 1.97
N VAL A 188 6.43 4.43 2.51
CA VAL A 188 7.57 3.55 2.80
C VAL A 188 7.50 3.07 4.26
N PRO A 189 7.53 1.77 4.52
CA PRO A 189 7.45 1.24 5.87
C PRO A 189 8.70 1.60 6.68
N HIS A 190 8.53 1.99 7.96
CA HIS A 190 9.63 2.15 8.89
C HIS A 190 10.40 0.84 9.09
N ARG A 191 11.65 0.93 9.54
CA ARG A 191 12.62 -0.19 9.60
C ARG A 191 12.06 -1.50 10.16
N ARG A 192 11.30 -1.46 11.27
CA ARG A 192 10.72 -2.65 11.91
C ARG A 192 9.66 -3.30 11.03
N LEU A 193 8.73 -2.50 10.49
CA LEU A 193 7.69 -2.99 9.58
C LEU A 193 8.31 -3.50 8.28
N ALA A 194 9.30 -2.79 7.73
CA ALA A 194 10.02 -3.22 6.52
C ALA A 194 10.74 -4.57 6.73
N ALA A 195 11.29 -4.84 7.92
CA ALA A 195 11.91 -6.14 8.24
C ALA A 195 10.86 -7.26 8.27
N ALA A 196 9.71 -7.04 8.93
CA ALA A 196 8.62 -8.00 8.95
C ALA A 196 8.07 -8.27 7.54
N GLN A 197 7.86 -7.23 6.72
CA GLN A 197 7.41 -7.38 5.34
C GLN A 197 8.41 -8.12 4.46
N ARG A 198 9.72 -7.87 4.60
CA ARG A 198 10.76 -8.62 3.87
C ARG A 198 10.76 -10.10 4.24
N TRP A 199 10.57 -10.42 5.51
CA TRP A 199 10.44 -11.80 5.95
C TRP A 199 9.20 -12.47 5.31
N ILE A 200 8.03 -11.82 5.36
CA ILE A 200 6.80 -12.31 4.73
C ILE A 200 7.02 -12.53 3.22
N LEU A 201 7.65 -11.57 2.54
CA LEU A 201 7.95 -11.68 1.12
C LEU A 201 8.77 -12.93 0.82
N ARG A 202 9.95 -13.07 1.45
CA ARG A 202 10.90 -14.15 1.15
C ARG A 202 10.46 -15.53 1.59
N THR A 203 9.77 -15.60 2.75
CA THR A 203 9.44 -16.87 3.39
C THR A 203 8.07 -17.40 2.96
N ILE A 204 7.14 -16.51 2.60
CA ILE A 204 5.77 -16.89 2.25
C ILE A 204 5.47 -16.57 0.78
N LEU A 205 5.53 -15.29 0.38
CA LEU A 205 4.99 -14.84 -0.90
C LEU A 205 5.80 -15.35 -2.10
N ASP A 206 7.14 -15.38 -1.99
CA ASP A 206 8.04 -15.86 -3.05
C ASP A 206 7.91 -17.36 -3.32
N ARG A 207 7.22 -18.12 -2.46
CA ARG A 207 6.95 -19.54 -2.61
C ARG A 207 5.60 -19.83 -3.25
N LEU A 208 4.75 -18.80 -3.41
CA LEU A 208 3.42 -18.95 -4.00
C LEU A 208 3.49 -18.74 -5.52
N SER A 209 2.83 -19.62 -6.26
CA SER A 209 2.78 -19.56 -7.73
C SER A 209 1.97 -18.36 -8.19
N VAL A 210 2.49 -17.63 -9.17
CA VAL A 210 1.84 -16.52 -9.85
C VAL A 210 1.42 -16.92 -11.26
N SER A 211 0.53 -16.11 -11.88
CA SER A 211 0.08 -16.34 -13.25
C SER A 211 1.24 -16.31 -14.26
N GLU A 212 1.15 -17.11 -15.32
CA GLU A 212 2.11 -17.10 -16.43
C GLU A 212 2.07 -15.79 -17.21
N GLU A 213 0.94 -15.10 -17.21
CA GLU A 213 0.73 -13.82 -17.87
C GLU A 213 1.35 -12.64 -17.10
N ALA A 214 1.65 -12.82 -15.79
CA ALA A 214 2.25 -11.78 -14.97
C ALA A 214 3.76 -11.71 -15.18
N HIS A 215 4.27 -10.61 -15.74
CA HIS A 215 5.69 -10.40 -15.98
C HIS A 215 6.33 -9.40 -15.02
N GLY A 216 5.56 -8.47 -14.46
CA GLY A 216 6.05 -7.50 -13.48
C GLY A 216 6.31 -8.12 -12.11
N PHE A 217 7.47 -7.80 -11.51
CA PHE A 217 7.83 -8.22 -10.15
C PHE A 217 7.91 -9.75 -9.94
N VAL A 218 8.15 -10.51 -10.97
CA VAL A 218 8.29 -11.97 -10.92
C VAL A 218 9.75 -12.34 -11.22
N ARG A 219 10.33 -13.20 -10.37
CA ARG A 219 11.70 -13.68 -10.56
C ARG A 219 11.84 -14.38 -11.92
N GLY A 220 12.90 -14.05 -12.66
CA GLY A 220 13.17 -14.60 -14.00
C GLY A 220 12.33 -13.98 -15.12
N ARG A 221 11.42 -13.02 -14.80
CA ARG A 221 10.64 -12.26 -15.79
C ARG A 221 11.04 -10.78 -15.79
N SER A 222 10.85 -10.10 -16.91
CA SER A 222 11.28 -8.72 -17.10
C SER A 222 10.38 -7.99 -18.10
N VAL A 223 10.64 -6.72 -18.31
CA VAL A 223 10.03 -5.94 -19.39
C VAL A 223 10.31 -6.55 -20.78
N LEU A 224 11.49 -7.19 -20.93
CA LEU A 224 11.87 -7.87 -22.18
C LEU A 224 11.02 -9.12 -22.41
N THR A 225 10.87 -9.99 -21.42
CA THR A 225 10.04 -11.21 -21.53
C THR A 225 8.57 -10.86 -21.76
N ASN A 226 8.09 -9.75 -21.18
CA ASN A 226 6.75 -9.23 -21.43
C ASN A 226 6.59 -8.75 -22.89
N ALA A 227 7.51 -7.90 -23.36
CA ALA A 227 7.50 -7.36 -24.70
C ALA A 227 7.62 -8.45 -25.77
N GLN A 228 8.42 -9.47 -25.53
CA GLN A 228 8.66 -10.59 -26.44
C GLN A 228 7.39 -11.32 -26.86
N ARG A 229 6.40 -11.43 -25.94
CA ARG A 229 5.10 -12.07 -26.24
C ARG A 229 4.27 -11.35 -27.30
N HIS A 230 4.53 -10.08 -27.52
CA HIS A 230 3.73 -9.19 -28.36
C HIS A 230 4.45 -8.76 -29.65
N CYS A 231 5.59 -9.39 -29.98
CA CYS A 231 6.35 -9.07 -31.17
C CYS A 231 5.68 -9.53 -32.47
N GLY A 232 5.84 -8.76 -33.54
CA GLY A 232 5.36 -9.12 -34.88
C GLY A 232 3.84 -9.09 -35.06
N GLN A 233 3.09 -8.59 -34.08
CA GLN A 233 1.64 -8.54 -34.14
C GLN A 233 1.11 -7.38 -34.99
N ALA A 234 -0.04 -7.58 -35.63
CA ALA A 234 -0.65 -6.53 -36.45
C ALA A 234 -1.17 -5.36 -35.60
N VAL A 235 -1.64 -5.64 -34.38
CA VAL A 235 -2.16 -4.64 -33.44
C VAL A 235 -1.74 -4.99 -32.03
N VAL A 236 -1.36 -3.95 -31.26
CA VAL A 236 -1.12 -4.02 -29.82
C VAL A 236 -2.09 -3.05 -29.12
N LEU A 237 -2.77 -3.55 -28.10
CA LEU A 237 -3.70 -2.80 -27.23
C LEU A 237 -3.14 -2.77 -25.82
N ASN A 238 -2.88 -1.57 -25.29
CA ASN A 238 -2.42 -1.37 -23.91
C ASN A 238 -3.50 -0.68 -23.10
N LEU A 239 -3.67 -1.18 -21.86
CA LEU A 239 -4.53 -0.59 -20.83
C LEU A 239 -3.75 -0.45 -19.54
N ASP A 240 -4.06 0.58 -18.76
CA ASP A 240 -3.47 0.83 -17.44
C ASP A 240 -4.57 0.74 -16.38
N VAL A 241 -4.28 0.12 -15.24
CA VAL A 241 -5.23 0.02 -14.12
C VAL A 241 -5.02 1.20 -13.18
N GLN A 242 -6.11 1.96 -12.98
CA GLN A 242 -6.08 3.16 -12.13
C GLN A 242 -5.81 2.81 -10.67
N ASN A 243 -4.86 3.52 -10.04
CA ASN A 243 -4.53 3.35 -8.61
C ASN A 243 -4.33 1.89 -8.19
N PHE A 244 -3.65 1.09 -9.00
CA PHE A 244 -3.58 -0.37 -8.91
C PHE A 244 -3.33 -0.90 -7.49
N PHE A 245 -2.23 -0.53 -6.81
CA PHE A 245 -1.95 -1.01 -5.46
C PHE A 245 -3.01 -0.58 -4.43
N PRO A 246 -3.37 0.72 -4.31
CA PRO A 246 -4.40 1.16 -3.37
C PRO A 246 -5.77 0.55 -3.62
N SER A 247 -6.10 0.17 -4.86
CA SER A 247 -7.37 -0.49 -5.22
C SER A 247 -7.48 -1.93 -4.73
N ILE A 248 -6.39 -2.54 -4.28
CA ILE A 248 -6.40 -3.90 -3.73
C ILE A 248 -6.63 -3.83 -2.22
N PRO A 249 -7.88 -4.09 -1.72
CA PRO A 249 -8.22 -3.89 -0.33
C PRO A 249 -7.68 -5.02 0.56
N PHE A 250 -7.53 -4.72 1.85
CA PHE A 250 -7.14 -5.65 2.92
C PHE A 250 -7.82 -7.03 2.84
N GLY A 251 -9.13 -7.05 2.57
CA GLY A 251 -9.89 -8.30 2.49
C GLY A 251 -9.42 -9.24 1.37
N ARG A 252 -8.93 -8.71 0.24
CA ARG A 252 -8.35 -9.51 -0.84
C ARG A 252 -6.97 -10.03 -0.46
N VAL A 253 -6.15 -9.20 0.18
CA VAL A 253 -4.82 -9.60 0.70
C VAL A 253 -4.95 -10.72 1.73
N ARG A 254 -5.91 -10.60 2.67
CA ARG A 254 -6.18 -11.66 3.65
C ARG A 254 -6.55 -12.98 2.98
N ARG A 255 -7.38 -12.95 1.93
CA ARG A 255 -7.74 -14.17 1.18
C ARG A 255 -6.56 -14.86 0.53
N VAL A 256 -5.51 -14.14 0.13
CA VAL A 256 -4.26 -14.76 -0.36
C VAL A 256 -3.65 -15.64 0.72
N PHE A 257 -3.47 -15.11 1.93
CA PHE A 257 -2.90 -15.89 3.04
C PHE A 257 -3.80 -17.05 3.48
N MET A 258 -5.13 -16.85 3.51
CA MET A 258 -6.08 -17.95 3.77
C MET A 258 -5.98 -19.04 2.68
N GLY A 259 -5.88 -18.64 1.42
CA GLY A 259 -5.68 -19.55 0.28
C GLY A 259 -4.37 -20.34 0.36
N ALA A 260 -3.35 -19.79 1.01
CA ALA A 260 -2.08 -20.49 1.26
C ALA A 260 -2.19 -21.55 2.38
N GLY A 261 -3.26 -21.53 3.20
CA GLY A 261 -3.49 -22.50 4.29
C GLY A 261 -3.45 -21.91 5.69
N TYR A 262 -3.17 -20.60 5.84
CA TYR A 262 -3.16 -19.96 7.16
C TYR A 262 -4.55 -19.77 7.74
N SER A 263 -4.66 -19.91 9.06
CA SER A 263 -5.87 -19.61 9.83
C SER A 263 -6.35 -18.18 9.53
N LYS A 264 -7.66 -17.92 9.73
CA LYS A 264 -8.16 -16.54 9.56
C LYS A 264 -7.48 -15.55 10.51
N CYS A 265 -7.07 -15.99 11.69
CA CYS A 265 -6.30 -15.21 12.65
C CYS A 265 -4.95 -14.78 12.06
N VAL A 266 -4.12 -15.74 11.64
CA VAL A 266 -2.79 -15.49 11.07
C VAL A 266 -2.90 -14.69 9.77
N ALA A 267 -3.81 -15.07 8.88
CA ALA A 267 -4.07 -14.36 7.63
C ALA A 267 -4.45 -12.88 7.86
N THR A 268 -5.23 -12.60 8.90
CA THR A 268 -5.58 -11.22 9.30
C THR A 268 -4.36 -10.44 9.74
N ILE A 269 -3.51 -11.02 10.60
CA ILE A 269 -2.29 -10.37 11.09
C ILE A 269 -1.33 -10.09 9.93
N LEU A 270 -1.03 -11.09 9.10
CA LEU A 270 -0.15 -10.94 7.94
C LEU A 270 -0.68 -9.87 6.94
N ALA A 271 -1.98 -9.87 6.68
CA ALA A 271 -2.60 -8.87 5.81
C ALA A 271 -2.54 -7.46 6.41
N LEU A 272 -2.70 -7.29 7.74
CA LEU A 272 -2.58 -6.00 8.41
C LEU A 272 -1.15 -5.46 8.37
N VAL A 273 -0.15 -6.32 8.50
CA VAL A 273 1.28 -5.97 8.36
C VAL A 273 1.61 -5.53 6.92
N CYS A 274 0.91 -6.08 5.91
CA CYS A 274 1.17 -5.79 4.50
C CYS A 274 0.29 -4.68 3.89
N THR A 275 -0.69 -4.16 4.61
CA THR A 275 -1.62 -3.14 4.11
C THR A 275 -1.64 -1.90 4.98
N GLU A 276 -2.05 -0.76 4.40
CA GLU A 276 -2.17 0.51 5.11
C GLU A 276 -3.39 1.30 4.59
N CYS A 277 -3.94 2.18 5.42
CA CYS A 277 -4.91 3.19 4.99
C CYS A 277 -4.17 4.39 4.38
N PRO A 278 -4.65 5.01 3.30
CA PRO A 278 -4.25 6.37 2.98
C PRO A 278 -4.60 7.27 4.17
N ARG A 279 -3.67 8.15 4.57
CA ARG A 279 -3.85 8.98 5.77
C ARG A 279 -3.44 10.41 5.49
N ARG A 280 -4.13 11.33 6.16
CA ARG A 280 -3.77 12.74 6.20
C ARG A 280 -3.29 13.12 7.60
N GLU A 281 -2.23 13.90 7.68
CA GLU A 281 -1.79 14.52 8.91
C GLU A 281 -2.73 15.68 9.27
N VAL A 282 -3.15 15.74 10.53
CA VAL A 282 -4.00 16.79 11.08
C VAL A 282 -3.44 17.19 12.43
N VAL A 283 -3.29 18.48 12.67
CA VAL A 283 -2.96 19.01 13.99
C VAL A 283 -4.27 19.34 14.71
N PHE A 284 -4.49 18.74 15.87
CA PHE A 284 -5.67 18.95 16.68
C PHE A 284 -5.28 19.09 18.16
N GLU A 285 -5.66 20.19 18.80
CA GLU A 285 -5.27 20.52 20.18
C GLU A 285 -3.75 20.36 20.43
N GLY A 286 -2.92 20.87 19.51
CA GLY A 286 -1.46 20.81 19.57
C GLY A 286 -0.84 19.43 19.33
N ARG A 287 -1.64 18.40 19.03
CA ARG A 287 -1.18 17.04 18.77
C ARG A 287 -1.26 16.72 17.27
N ARG A 288 -0.21 16.12 16.74
CA ARG A 288 -0.24 15.55 15.37
C ARG A 288 -0.98 14.23 15.39
N LEU A 289 -1.98 14.10 14.51
CA LEU A 289 -2.80 12.92 14.34
C LEU A 289 -2.82 12.51 12.87
N TRP A 290 -2.83 11.21 12.61
CA TRP A 290 -2.94 10.63 11.28
C TRP A 290 -4.33 10.05 11.10
N VAL A 291 -5.16 10.73 10.29
CA VAL A 291 -6.56 10.36 10.03
C VAL A 291 -6.63 9.56 8.74
N ALA A 292 -7.28 8.39 8.78
CA ALA A 292 -7.53 7.57 7.60
C ALA A 292 -8.50 8.30 6.66
N THR A 293 -8.14 8.42 5.38
CA THR A 293 -8.92 9.09 4.34
C THR A 293 -9.51 8.14 3.31
N GLY A 294 -9.23 6.84 3.44
CA GLY A 294 -9.72 5.83 2.51
C GLY A 294 -9.61 4.42 3.06
N ILE A 295 -9.98 3.46 2.22
CA ILE A 295 -9.98 2.03 2.54
C ILE A 295 -8.55 1.52 2.69
N ARG A 296 -8.31 0.62 3.65
CA ARG A 296 -7.04 -0.08 3.82
C ARG A 296 -6.75 -0.97 2.61
N GLY A 297 -5.62 -0.72 1.96
CA GLY A 297 -5.18 -1.44 0.76
C GLY A 297 -3.66 -1.63 0.71
N LEU A 298 -3.14 -2.08 -0.43
CA LEU A 298 -1.70 -2.21 -0.62
C LEU A 298 -1.03 -0.84 -0.72
N PRO A 299 -0.03 -0.53 0.11
CA PRO A 299 0.68 0.75 0.04
C PRO A 299 1.64 0.77 -1.16
N GLN A 300 1.77 1.94 -1.78
CA GLN A 300 2.78 2.20 -2.80
C GLN A 300 4.13 2.47 -2.11
N GLY A 301 5.07 1.51 -2.19
CA GLY A 301 6.40 1.61 -1.57
C GLY A 301 6.72 0.50 -0.57
N ALA A 302 5.76 -0.37 -0.22
CA ALA A 302 6.04 -1.56 0.57
C ALA A 302 6.57 -2.70 -0.32
N CYS A 303 7.56 -3.44 0.17
CA CYS A 303 8.18 -4.53 -0.59
C CYS A 303 7.25 -5.73 -0.85
N THR A 304 6.18 -5.90 -0.08
CA THR A 304 5.19 -6.97 -0.25
C THR A 304 4.10 -6.64 -1.27
N SER A 305 3.87 -5.35 -1.56
CA SER A 305 2.77 -4.94 -2.46
C SER A 305 2.87 -5.53 -3.87
N PRO A 306 4.06 -5.60 -4.51
CA PRO A 306 4.19 -6.20 -5.83
C PRO A 306 3.82 -7.69 -5.88
N ALA A 307 4.35 -8.50 -4.97
CA ALA A 307 4.06 -9.93 -4.90
C ALA A 307 2.58 -10.20 -4.58
N LEU A 308 2.03 -9.48 -3.59
CA LEU A 308 0.62 -9.59 -3.21
C LEU A 308 -0.32 -9.18 -4.35
N SER A 309 0.01 -8.14 -5.11
CA SER A 309 -0.80 -7.73 -6.26
C SER A 309 -0.88 -8.84 -7.32
N ASN A 310 0.23 -9.52 -7.61
CA ASN A 310 0.25 -10.66 -8.53
C ASN A 310 -0.63 -11.82 -8.04
N LEU A 311 -0.53 -12.17 -6.76
CA LEU A 311 -1.34 -13.24 -6.17
C LEU A 311 -2.83 -12.91 -6.11
N VAL A 312 -3.18 -11.66 -5.84
CA VAL A 312 -4.57 -11.19 -5.86
C VAL A 312 -5.13 -11.22 -7.29
N CYS A 313 -4.31 -10.96 -8.30
CA CYS A 313 -4.71 -10.91 -9.71
C CYS A 313 -4.78 -12.29 -10.40
N LEU A 314 -4.50 -13.41 -9.71
CA LEU A 314 -4.59 -14.76 -10.32
C LEU A 314 -5.93 -15.03 -10.99
N ARG A 315 -7.04 -14.64 -10.35
CA ARG A 315 -8.39 -14.78 -10.93
C ARG A 315 -8.60 -13.84 -12.11
N LEU A 316 -8.14 -12.60 -12.00
CA LEU A 316 -8.18 -11.62 -13.08
C LEU A 316 -7.44 -12.16 -14.31
N ASP A 317 -6.18 -12.58 -14.13
CA ASP A 317 -5.33 -13.08 -15.23
C ASP A 317 -5.96 -14.29 -15.91
N ARG A 318 -6.53 -15.24 -15.14
CA ARG A 318 -7.25 -16.40 -15.70
C ARG A 318 -8.41 -15.98 -16.60
N ARG A 319 -9.21 -14.99 -16.16
CA ARG A 319 -10.36 -14.48 -16.92
C ARG A 319 -9.93 -13.74 -18.18
N LEU A 320 -8.90 -12.89 -18.08
CA LEU A 320 -8.39 -12.12 -19.21
C LEU A 320 -7.69 -13.03 -20.22
N ARG A 321 -6.94 -14.04 -19.78
CA ARG A 321 -6.38 -15.09 -20.64
C ARG A 321 -7.49 -15.86 -21.38
N GLY A 322 -8.56 -16.23 -20.66
CA GLY A 322 -9.71 -16.90 -21.26
C GLY A 322 -10.42 -16.03 -22.31
N LEU A 323 -10.57 -14.74 -22.07
CA LEU A 323 -11.10 -13.78 -23.05
C LEU A 323 -10.18 -13.70 -24.28
N ALA A 324 -8.88 -13.49 -24.06
CA ALA A 324 -7.89 -13.40 -25.13
C ALA A 324 -7.87 -14.66 -25.99
N GLY A 325 -7.83 -15.87 -25.35
CA GLY A 325 -7.83 -17.15 -26.06
C GLY A 325 -9.08 -17.37 -26.91
N LYS A 326 -10.28 -17.00 -26.42
CA LYS A 326 -11.53 -17.08 -27.21
C LYS A 326 -11.53 -16.20 -28.44
N LEU A 327 -10.78 -15.10 -28.40
CA LEU A 327 -10.69 -14.12 -29.49
C LEU A 327 -9.46 -14.32 -30.40
N GLY A 328 -8.60 -15.30 -30.09
CA GLY A 328 -7.34 -15.54 -30.81
C GLY A 328 -6.26 -14.48 -30.54
N PHE A 329 -6.30 -13.82 -29.37
CA PHE A 329 -5.36 -12.77 -29.00
C PHE A 329 -4.38 -13.26 -27.91
N MET A 330 -3.20 -12.65 -27.87
CA MET A 330 -2.25 -12.83 -26.77
C MET A 330 -2.59 -11.84 -25.66
N TYR A 331 -2.36 -12.26 -24.40
CA TYR A 331 -2.51 -11.42 -23.22
C TYR A 331 -1.26 -11.52 -22.33
N SER A 332 -0.86 -10.41 -21.76
CA SER A 332 0.11 -10.36 -20.65
C SER A 332 -0.17 -9.18 -19.71
N ARG A 333 0.41 -9.23 -18.51
CA ARG A 333 0.31 -8.16 -17.51
C ARG A 333 1.68 -7.83 -16.92
N TYR A 334 2.01 -6.54 -16.88
CA TYR A 334 3.16 -6.03 -16.14
C TYR A 334 2.68 -5.06 -15.06
N ALA A 335 2.51 -5.53 -13.84
CA ALA A 335 1.90 -4.80 -12.74
C ALA A 335 0.48 -4.31 -13.08
N ASP A 336 0.32 -3.00 -13.27
CA ASP A 336 -0.91 -2.30 -13.68
C ASP A 336 -1.10 -2.21 -15.19
N ASP A 337 -0.04 -2.47 -15.99
CA ASP A 337 -0.11 -2.46 -17.45
C ASP A 337 -0.65 -3.80 -17.99
N LEU A 338 -1.79 -3.78 -18.67
CA LEU A 338 -2.37 -4.93 -19.38
C LEU A 338 -2.10 -4.76 -20.86
N THR A 339 -1.61 -5.82 -21.53
CA THR A 339 -1.33 -5.79 -22.96
C THR A 339 -2.07 -6.94 -23.64
N PHE A 340 -2.79 -6.60 -24.71
CA PHE A 340 -3.36 -7.56 -25.68
C PHE A 340 -2.73 -7.31 -27.04
N SER A 341 -2.52 -8.39 -27.80
CA SER A 341 -2.02 -8.26 -29.19
C SER A 341 -2.55 -9.39 -30.05
N GLY A 342 -2.62 -9.12 -31.37
CA GLY A 342 -3.15 -10.09 -32.30
C GLY A 342 -3.17 -9.62 -33.75
N GLY A 343 -3.97 -10.30 -34.56
CA GLY A 343 -4.18 -9.99 -35.97
C GLY A 343 -4.87 -8.64 -36.21
N ALA A 344 -5.09 -8.30 -37.47
CA ALA A 344 -5.72 -7.04 -37.87
C ALA A 344 -7.16 -6.90 -37.35
N ASP A 345 -7.85 -8.01 -37.13
CA ASP A 345 -9.20 -8.12 -36.56
C ASP A 345 -9.29 -7.56 -35.13
N LEU A 346 -8.20 -7.59 -34.36
CA LEU A 346 -8.15 -6.95 -33.02
C LEU A 346 -8.46 -5.47 -33.10
N ARG A 347 -8.04 -4.76 -34.16
CA ARG A 347 -8.34 -3.34 -34.36
C ARG A 347 -9.83 -3.09 -34.47
N GLN A 348 -10.53 -3.92 -35.23
CA GLN A 348 -11.98 -3.82 -35.43
C GLN A 348 -12.74 -4.16 -34.14
N ARG A 349 -12.23 -5.12 -33.37
CA ARG A 349 -12.80 -5.60 -32.12
C ARG A 349 -12.33 -4.83 -30.87
N ALA A 350 -11.44 -3.84 -31.02
CA ALA A 350 -10.83 -3.14 -29.88
C ALA A 350 -11.87 -2.58 -28.90
N GLY A 351 -12.97 -2.00 -29.39
CA GLY A 351 -14.06 -1.49 -28.55
C GLY A 351 -14.74 -2.59 -27.73
N ALA A 352 -15.05 -3.74 -28.34
CA ALA A 352 -15.64 -4.87 -27.66
C ALA A 352 -14.70 -5.49 -26.61
N VAL A 353 -13.40 -5.58 -26.96
CA VAL A 353 -12.36 -6.05 -26.01
C VAL A 353 -12.26 -5.11 -24.82
N LEU A 354 -12.20 -3.79 -25.05
CA LEU A 354 -12.14 -2.78 -23.99
C LEU A 354 -13.36 -2.86 -23.06
N THR A 355 -14.57 -3.01 -23.60
CA THR A 355 -15.80 -3.18 -22.83
C THR A 355 -15.74 -4.44 -21.97
N SER A 356 -15.34 -5.56 -22.57
CA SER A 356 -15.24 -6.85 -21.85
C SER A 356 -14.16 -6.82 -20.76
N VAL A 357 -13.00 -6.25 -21.04
CA VAL A 357 -11.91 -6.06 -20.07
C VAL A 357 -12.36 -5.14 -18.95
N GLY A 358 -13.04 -4.03 -19.27
CA GLY A 358 -13.60 -3.11 -18.28
C GLY A 358 -14.59 -3.80 -17.34
N ALA A 359 -15.51 -4.63 -17.87
CA ALA A 359 -16.45 -5.41 -17.08
C ALA A 359 -15.74 -6.44 -16.17
N ILE A 360 -14.71 -7.13 -16.68
CA ILE A 360 -13.90 -8.07 -15.88
C ILE A 360 -13.18 -7.34 -14.76
N LEU A 361 -12.50 -6.22 -15.05
CA LEU A 361 -11.80 -5.40 -14.06
C LEU A 361 -12.78 -4.85 -13.00
N GLY A 362 -13.92 -4.31 -13.42
CA GLY A 362 -14.95 -3.80 -12.51
C GLY A 362 -15.45 -4.86 -11.53
N SER A 363 -15.67 -6.10 -12.00
CA SER A 363 -16.05 -7.22 -11.13
C SER A 363 -14.97 -7.66 -10.15
N GLU A 364 -13.71 -7.28 -10.41
CA GLU A 364 -12.56 -7.47 -9.50
C GLU A 364 -12.28 -6.20 -8.65
N GLY A 365 -13.13 -5.16 -8.74
CA GLY A 365 -12.97 -3.90 -8.01
C GLY A 365 -11.81 -3.03 -8.53
N LEU A 366 -11.46 -3.18 -9.81
CA LEU A 366 -10.40 -2.43 -10.50
C LEU A 366 -11.01 -1.59 -11.62
N LEU A 367 -10.37 -0.47 -11.94
CA LEU A 367 -10.82 0.45 -12.98
C LEU A 367 -9.74 0.66 -14.04
N VAL A 368 -10.14 0.72 -15.31
CA VAL A 368 -9.25 1.12 -16.42
C VAL A 368 -8.98 2.61 -16.34
N HIS A 369 -7.74 3.02 -16.61
CA HIS A 369 -7.40 4.44 -16.80
C HIS A 369 -7.70 4.83 -18.25
N PRO A 370 -8.73 5.65 -18.54
CA PRO A 370 -9.18 5.91 -19.89
C PRO A 370 -8.10 6.58 -20.75
N ASP A 371 -7.42 7.60 -20.20
CA ASP A 371 -6.43 8.40 -20.94
C ASP A 371 -5.14 7.65 -21.28
N LYS A 372 -4.92 6.49 -20.70
CA LYS A 372 -3.72 5.67 -20.92
C LYS A 372 -3.98 4.46 -21.83
N THR A 373 -5.22 4.26 -22.25
CA THR A 373 -5.58 3.21 -23.19
C THR A 373 -5.08 3.57 -24.60
N ARG A 374 -4.37 2.62 -25.24
CA ARG A 374 -3.76 2.85 -26.57
C ARG A 374 -3.99 1.65 -27.46
N VAL A 375 -4.46 1.92 -28.68
CA VAL A 375 -4.53 0.94 -29.78
C VAL A 375 -3.43 1.30 -30.77
N GLN A 376 -2.46 0.40 -30.96
CA GLN A 376 -1.24 0.64 -31.73
C GLN A 376 -1.19 -0.33 -32.94
N PRO A 377 -1.54 0.12 -34.15
CA PRO A 377 -1.38 -0.68 -35.36
C PRO A 377 0.09 -0.81 -35.75
N ARG A 378 0.43 -1.81 -36.59
CA ARG A 378 1.81 -2.07 -37.03
C ARG A 378 2.44 -0.90 -37.82
N SER A 379 1.63 -0.05 -38.42
CA SER A 379 2.08 1.18 -39.13
C SER A 379 2.70 2.21 -38.17
N THR A 380 2.49 2.09 -36.87
CA THR A 380 3.08 2.94 -35.83
C THR A 380 4.07 2.16 -34.96
N ALA A 381 4.85 2.86 -34.14
CA ALA A 381 5.70 2.21 -33.16
C ALA A 381 4.82 1.56 -32.08
N GLN A 382 4.74 0.25 -32.08
CA GLN A 382 4.06 -0.55 -31.04
C GLN A 382 4.95 -0.65 -29.82
N VAL A 383 4.50 -0.15 -28.69
CA VAL A 383 5.30 -0.08 -27.45
C VAL A 383 4.65 -0.90 -26.35
N VAL A 384 5.41 -1.84 -25.77
CA VAL A 384 5.02 -2.64 -24.62
C VAL A 384 6.07 -2.48 -23.52
N THR A 385 5.68 -2.06 -22.32
CA THR A 385 6.58 -1.84 -21.19
C THR A 385 7.84 -1.01 -21.53
N GLY A 386 7.69 -0.03 -22.46
CA GLY A 386 8.77 0.87 -22.88
C GLY A 386 9.67 0.35 -24.00
N LEU A 387 9.42 -0.86 -24.52
CA LEU A 387 10.13 -1.44 -25.66
C LEU A 387 9.25 -1.45 -26.90
N VAL A 388 9.83 -1.15 -28.07
CA VAL A 388 9.20 -1.28 -29.39
C VAL A 388 9.17 -2.76 -29.76
N VAL A 389 8.00 -3.26 -30.21
CA VAL A 389 7.75 -4.69 -30.46
C VAL A 389 7.30 -5.00 -31.90
N ASN A 390 7.40 -4.07 -32.83
CA ASN A 390 6.97 -4.28 -34.21
C ASN A 390 7.52 -5.54 -34.84
N ASP A 391 8.81 -5.84 -34.64
CA ASP A 391 9.46 -7.05 -35.16
C ASP A 391 10.14 -7.84 -34.03
N ARG A 392 10.97 -7.18 -33.24
CA ARG A 392 11.68 -7.72 -32.08
C ARG A 392 11.71 -6.69 -30.95
N PRO A 393 11.80 -7.10 -29.67
CA PRO A 393 11.84 -6.13 -28.59
C PRO A 393 13.09 -5.24 -28.72
N GLY A 394 12.90 -3.93 -28.62
CA GLY A 394 14.03 -3.03 -28.70
C GLY A 394 13.73 -1.64 -28.13
N VAL A 395 14.76 -0.98 -27.65
CA VAL A 395 14.68 0.44 -27.29
C VAL A 395 14.43 1.26 -28.55
N CYS A 396 13.59 2.30 -28.47
CA CYS A 396 13.24 3.10 -29.63
C CYS A 396 14.48 3.73 -30.29
N ARG A 397 14.48 3.81 -31.65
CA ARG A 397 15.62 4.29 -32.44
C ARG A 397 16.08 5.69 -32.02
N ARG A 398 15.15 6.56 -31.60
CA ARG A 398 15.44 7.92 -31.13
C ARG A 398 16.35 7.91 -29.92
N GLU A 399 16.09 7.05 -28.95
CA GLU A 399 16.90 6.94 -27.73
C GLU A 399 18.31 6.40 -28.02
N VAL A 400 18.41 5.39 -28.88
CA VAL A 400 19.71 4.85 -29.31
C VAL A 400 20.52 5.93 -30.05
N ARG A 401 19.89 6.68 -30.97
CA ARG A 401 20.55 7.81 -31.67
C ARG A 401 20.99 8.89 -30.70
N ARG A 402 20.18 9.22 -29.71
CA ARG A 402 20.52 10.20 -28.66
C ARG A 402 21.77 9.81 -27.89
N VAL A 403 21.85 8.58 -27.41
CA VAL A 403 23.02 8.08 -26.66
C VAL A 403 24.27 8.10 -27.54
N ARG A 404 24.19 7.62 -28.79
CA ARG A 404 25.31 7.68 -29.75
C ARG A 404 25.78 9.10 -29.99
N ALA A 405 24.88 10.05 -30.21
CA ALA A 405 25.22 11.45 -30.44
C ALA A 405 25.92 12.10 -29.21
N ILE A 406 25.49 11.72 -28.01
CA ILE A 406 26.13 12.17 -26.76
C ILE A 406 27.57 11.66 -26.70
N LEU A 407 27.80 10.35 -26.89
CA LEU A 407 29.13 9.75 -26.85
C LEU A 407 30.06 10.31 -27.93
N HIS A 408 29.56 10.43 -29.15
CA HIS A 408 30.34 10.99 -30.27
C HIS A 408 30.81 12.44 -30.01
N ARG A 409 29.91 13.31 -29.52
CA ARG A 409 30.28 14.68 -29.19
C ARG A 409 31.16 14.76 -27.94
N ALA A 410 30.97 13.86 -27.01
CA ALA A 410 31.79 13.82 -25.80
C ALA A 410 33.25 13.50 -26.11
N ALA A 411 33.55 12.81 -27.22
CA ALA A 411 34.92 12.53 -27.67
C ALA A 411 35.72 13.80 -28.04
N THR A 412 35.03 14.85 -28.49
CA THR A 412 35.67 16.14 -28.89
C THR A 412 35.45 17.25 -27.88
N GLU A 413 34.28 17.29 -27.23
CA GLU A 413 33.88 18.42 -26.35
C GLU A 413 33.89 18.08 -24.87
N GLY A 414 34.10 16.81 -24.51
CA GLY A 414 34.04 16.30 -23.14
C GLY A 414 32.60 15.97 -22.68
N LEU A 415 32.51 15.07 -21.71
CA LEU A 415 31.23 14.56 -21.16
C LEU A 415 30.39 15.65 -20.48
N GLU A 416 31.02 16.54 -19.73
CA GLU A 416 30.34 17.60 -18.98
C GLU A 416 29.52 18.53 -19.89
N ARG A 417 30.04 18.90 -21.06
CA ARG A 417 29.34 19.75 -22.03
C ARG A 417 28.10 19.09 -22.63
N GLN A 418 28.01 17.74 -22.58
CA GLN A 418 26.85 17.02 -23.07
C GLN A 418 25.70 16.93 -22.06
N ASN A 419 25.92 17.35 -20.81
CA ASN A 419 24.89 17.38 -19.77
C ASN A 419 23.95 18.56 -19.89
N ARG A 420 23.25 18.69 -21.03
CA ARG A 420 22.34 19.80 -21.33
C ARG A 420 21.12 19.88 -20.45
N GLU A 421 20.72 18.77 -19.82
CA GLU A 421 19.56 18.66 -18.95
C GLU A 421 19.94 18.81 -17.45
N GLY A 422 21.20 19.09 -17.14
CA GLY A 422 21.66 19.35 -15.78
C GLY A 422 21.50 18.16 -14.83
N HIS A 423 21.71 16.93 -15.32
CA HIS A 423 21.62 15.75 -14.43
C HIS A 423 22.72 15.79 -13.36
N PRO A 424 22.37 15.67 -12.09
CA PRO A 424 23.35 15.79 -10.99
C PRO A 424 24.46 14.70 -11.03
N ASN A 425 24.16 13.54 -11.64
CA ASN A 425 25.14 12.50 -11.93
C ASN A 425 24.94 12.02 -13.38
N PHE A 426 25.47 12.77 -14.33
CA PHE A 426 25.28 12.53 -15.75
C PHE A 426 25.86 11.20 -16.22
N VAL A 427 27.04 10.83 -15.72
CA VAL A 427 27.71 9.57 -16.07
C VAL A 427 26.87 8.37 -15.62
N ALA A 428 26.33 8.38 -14.39
CA ALA A 428 25.44 7.32 -13.91
C ALA A 428 24.15 7.24 -14.71
N TRP A 429 23.57 8.41 -15.07
CA TRP A 429 22.40 8.48 -15.94
C TRP A 429 22.67 7.85 -17.32
N LEU A 430 23.80 8.21 -17.95
CA LEU A 430 24.19 7.68 -19.26
C LEU A 430 24.48 6.17 -19.19
N THR A 431 25.18 5.71 -18.14
CA THR A 431 25.39 4.30 -17.87
C THR A 431 24.07 3.53 -17.78
N GLY A 432 23.07 4.08 -17.07
CA GLY A 432 21.72 3.49 -16.99
C GLY A 432 21.03 3.43 -18.35
N ARG A 433 21.18 4.45 -19.21
CA ARG A 433 20.60 4.45 -20.58
C ARG A 433 21.28 3.42 -21.48
N ILE A 434 22.59 3.28 -21.40
CA ILE A 434 23.32 2.26 -22.16
C ILE A 434 22.92 0.86 -21.67
N GLY A 435 22.85 0.65 -20.35
CA GLY A 435 22.37 -0.60 -19.77
C GLY A 435 20.96 -0.97 -20.23
N TRP A 436 20.05 0.01 -20.34
CA TRP A 436 18.71 -0.18 -20.88
C TRP A 436 18.74 -0.63 -22.34
N ILE A 437 19.58 -0.05 -23.19
CA ILE A 437 19.79 -0.48 -24.60
C ILE A 437 20.34 -1.91 -24.62
N GLY A 438 21.30 -2.21 -23.74
CA GLY A 438 21.95 -3.52 -23.65
C GLY A 438 21.00 -4.68 -23.26
N GLN A 439 19.89 -4.41 -22.53
CA GLN A 439 18.90 -5.45 -22.25
C GLN A 439 18.28 -6.07 -23.50
N SER A 440 18.05 -5.28 -24.54
CA SER A 440 17.47 -5.75 -25.82
C SER A 440 18.50 -5.97 -26.91
N ARG A 441 19.68 -5.36 -26.80
CA ARG A 441 20.80 -5.43 -27.76
C ARG A 441 22.13 -5.52 -27.00
N PRO A 442 22.52 -6.70 -26.49
CA PRO A 442 23.70 -6.85 -25.63
C PRO A 442 25.00 -6.35 -26.26
N GLU A 443 25.28 -6.72 -27.53
CA GLU A 443 26.49 -6.30 -28.24
C GLU A 443 26.57 -4.76 -28.40
N LEU A 444 25.45 -4.13 -28.77
CA LEU A 444 25.40 -2.67 -28.87
C LEU A 444 25.57 -2.00 -27.50
N GLY A 445 24.96 -2.56 -26.44
CA GLY A 445 25.11 -2.06 -25.08
C GLY A 445 26.56 -2.16 -24.61
N GLN A 446 27.23 -3.24 -24.90
CA GLN A 446 28.65 -3.44 -24.59
C GLN A 446 29.52 -2.41 -25.31
N LYS A 447 29.38 -2.27 -26.65
CA LYS A 447 30.11 -1.28 -27.44
C LYS A 447 29.95 0.16 -26.90
N LEU A 448 28.72 0.59 -26.65
CA LEU A 448 28.45 1.93 -26.10
C LEU A 448 29.03 2.11 -24.68
N MET A 449 29.11 1.05 -23.89
CA MET A 449 29.70 1.08 -22.55
C MET A 449 31.23 1.20 -22.62
N GLU A 450 31.88 0.54 -23.59
CA GLU A 450 33.31 0.67 -23.86
C GLU A 450 33.65 2.09 -24.33
N GLU A 451 32.86 2.65 -25.29
CA GLU A 451 32.99 4.04 -25.71
C GLU A 451 32.88 5.01 -24.52
N LEU A 452 31.90 4.81 -23.61
CA LEU A 452 31.75 5.65 -22.42
C LEU A 452 32.93 5.52 -21.45
N ARG A 453 33.54 4.33 -21.31
CA ARG A 453 34.70 4.12 -20.46
C ARG A 453 35.94 4.83 -21.00
N GLY A 454 36.12 4.85 -22.32
CA GLY A 454 37.20 5.56 -22.97
C GLY A 454 37.15 7.09 -22.87
N LEU A 455 36.00 7.65 -22.48
CA LEU A 455 35.76 9.08 -22.31
C LEU A 455 35.87 9.54 -20.84
N ARG A 456 36.18 8.67 -19.94
CA ARG A 456 36.39 8.96 -18.51
C ARG A 456 37.89 9.13 -18.23
#